data_8b43f7c19efef69374197f0999d91399
#
_entry.id   8b43f7c19efef69374197f0999d91399
#
_cell.length_a   1.000
_cell.length_b   1.000
_cell.length_c   1.000
_cell.angle_alpha   90.00
_cell.angle_beta   90.00
_cell.angle_gamma   90.00
#
_symmetry.space_group_name_H-M   'P 1'
#
loop_
_entity.id
_entity.type
_entity.pdbx_description
1 polymer ?
#
loop_
_entity_poly.entity_id
_entity_poly.type
_entity_poly.pdbx_seq_one_letter_code
_entity_poly.pdbx_strand_id
1 'polypeptide(L)'
;MTERKNARSAVAAAEQASGKSVITDSSRTDITTPPFVRQVSQFLSHGAENATPARELAKLAGYHGTRPLRLAIERERRAGVLILANDNGYFLPSEDKAQALVEIKGFARRSDARMQSNRASVRACKLYIKAASQAEIDGQEVLSLE
;
A
#
# COMPACT_ATOMS: atom_id res chain seq x y z
N MET A 1 -71.99 -4.18 -0.65
CA MET A 1 -71.98 -2.97 0.13
C MET A 1 -70.64 -2.80 0.82
N THR A 2 -69.96 -1.95 0.22
CA THR A 2 -69.09 -0.96 0.88
C THR A 2 -68.04 -1.45 1.77
N GLU A 3 -66.92 -1.48 1.21
CA GLU A 3 -65.80 -1.18 1.98
C GLU A 3 -64.77 -0.37 1.25
N ARG A 4 -64.73 0.84 1.64
CA ARG A 4 -63.66 1.69 1.18
C ARG A 4 -63.21 2.53 2.28
N LYS A 5 -62.15 2.22 2.85
CA LYS A 5 -61.42 3.22 3.62
C LYS A 5 -60.20 2.57 4.19
N ASN A 6 -59.13 2.70 3.50
CA ASN A 6 -57.87 2.71 4.26
C ASN A 6 -56.66 2.97 3.40
N ALA A 7 -56.81 3.79 2.41
CA ALA A 7 -55.70 4.16 1.56
C ALA A 7 -55.11 5.55 1.89
N ARG A 8 -55.34 6.07 3.09
CA ARG A 8 -54.97 7.47 3.38
C ARG A 8 -54.00 7.69 4.53
N SER A 9 -53.49 6.67 5.13
CA SER A 9 -52.56 6.87 6.26
C SER A 9 -51.12 6.55 5.98
N ALA A 10 -50.79 6.19 4.77
CA ALA A 10 -49.40 5.84 4.46
C ALA A 10 -48.54 6.97 3.86
N VAL A 11 -49.12 8.12 3.61
CA VAL A 11 -48.42 9.20 2.89
C VAL A 11 -47.85 10.26 3.82
N ALA A 12 -48.22 10.26 5.08
CA ALA A 12 -47.81 11.32 5.99
C ALA A 12 -46.49 11.05 6.74
N ALA A 13 -45.94 9.88 6.59
CA ALA A 13 -44.71 9.53 7.34
C ALA A 13 -43.40 9.83 6.61
N ALA A 14 -43.44 10.20 5.37
CA ALA A 14 -42.25 10.40 4.56
C ALA A 14 -41.72 11.83 4.57
N GLU A 15 -42.40 12.73 5.21
CA GLU A 15 -42.08 14.17 5.07
C GLU A 15 -41.36 14.79 6.24
N GLN A 16 -40.98 14.01 7.20
CA GLN A 16 -40.30 14.58 8.40
C GLN A 16 -38.82 14.20 8.54
N ALA A 17 -38.26 13.57 7.56
CA ALA A 17 -36.83 13.33 7.53
C ALA A 17 -36.04 14.43 6.81
N SER A 18 -36.74 15.43 6.31
CA SER A 18 -36.15 16.57 5.64
C SER A 18 -35.94 17.68 6.64
N GLY A 19 -34.78 17.78 7.19
CA GLY A 19 -34.52 19.02 7.86
C GLY A 19 -33.66 18.99 9.08
N LYS A 20 -32.76 18.10 9.15
CA LYS A 20 -31.55 18.41 9.93
C LYS A 20 -30.37 18.09 9.06
N SER A 21 -30.05 19.04 8.21
CA SER A 21 -28.68 19.20 7.83
C SER A 21 -27.92 19.33 9.13
N VAL A 22 -27.37 18.24 9.54
CA VAL A 22 -26.30 18.27 10.49
C VAL A 22 -25.22 19.06 9.78
N ILE A 23 -25.10 20.30 10.10
CA ILE A 23 -23.92 21.07 9.83
C ILE A 23 -22.88 20.39 10.69
N THR A 24 -22.34 19.33 10.20
CA THR A 24 -21.10 18.81 10.67
C THR A 24 -20.12 19.89 10.37
N ASP A 25 -19.63 20.45 11.42
CA ASP A 25 -18.51 21.33 11.44
C ASP A 25 -17.40 20.78 10.53
N SER A 26 -17.35 21.30 9.32
CA SER A 26 -16.40 20.94 8.29
C SER A 26 -15.04 21.58 8.52
N SER A 27 -14.78 22.05 9.70
CA SER A 27 -13.50 22.68 10.01
C SER A 27 -12.42 21.70 10.43
N ARG A 28 -12.74 20.40 10.42
CA ARG A 28 -11.70 19.38 10.37
C ARG A 28 -11.58 18.90 8.95
N THR A 29 -10.83 19.63 8.22
CA THR A 29 -10.26 19.13 6.98
C THR A 29 -9.39 17.94 7.31
N ASP A 30 -9.99 16.78 7.40
CA ASP A 30 -9.29 15.55 7.19
C ASP A 30 -8.89 15.50 5.72
N ILE A 31 -7.88 16.29 5.42
CA ILE A 31 -7.25 16.40 4.11
C ILE A 31 -6.47 15.13 3.80
N THR A 32 -6.86 14.00 4.32
CA THR A 32 -5.96 12.86 4.20
C THR A 32 -6.61 11.62 3.64
N THR A 33 -7.84 11.74 3.19
CA THR A 33 -8.35 10.70 2.32
C THR A 33 -8.61 11.33 0.98
N PRO A 34 -7.69 11.21 0.02
CA PRO A 34 -8.05 11.51 -1.35
C PRO A 34 -9.27 10.64 -1.68
N PRO A 35 -10.34 11.25 -2.20
CA PRO A 35 -11.50 10.50 -2.61
C PRO A 35 -11.03 9.49 -3.64
N PHE A 36 -11.17 8.22 -3.35
CA PHE A 36 -10.72 7.14 -4.21
C PHE A 36 -9.22 6.82 -4.18
N VAL A 37 -8.75 6.24 -3.11
CA VAL A 37 -7.58 5.37 -3.19
C VAL A 37 -8.04 4.12 -3.96
N ARG A 38 -7.90 4.14 -5.26
CA ARG A 38 -8.11 2.96 -6.10
C ARG A 38 -7.10 1.92 -5.65
N GLN A 39 -7.61 0.77 -5.21
CA GLN A 39 -6.73 -0.34 -4.85
C GLN A 39 -6.00 -0.79 -6.11
N VAL A 40 -4.69 -0.83 -6.05
CA VAL A 40 -3.84 -1.23 -7.18
C VAL A 40 -4.14 -2.67 -7.59
N SER A 41 -4.47 -3.50 -6.63
CA SER A 41 -4.86 -4.91 -6.85
C SER A 41 -6.02 -5.09 -7.83
N GLN A 42 -6.92 -4.11 -7.96
CA GLN A 42 -8.03 -4.16 -8.91
C GLN A 42 -7.60 -4.06 -10.39
N PHE A 43 -6.39 -3.60 -10.64
CA PHE A 43 -5.82 -3.45 -11.97
C PHE A 43 -4.82 -4.54 -12.33
N LEU A 44 -4.65 -5.52 -11.45
CA LEU A 44 -3.70 -6.62 -11.63
C LEU A 44 -4.41 -7.88 -12.12
N SER A 45 -3.76 -8.55 -13.04
CA SER A 45 -4.18 -9.87 -13.51
C SER A 45 -3.59 -10.98 -12.66
N HIS A 46 -4.20 -12.16 -12.72
CA HIS A 46 -3.70 -13.36 -12.08
C HIS A 46 -2.67 -14.07 -12.96
N GLY A 47 -1.64 -14.64 -12.30
CA GLY A 47 -0.57 -15.40 -12.96
C GLY A 47 0.64 -14.57 -13.36
N ALA A 48 1.81 -15.18 -13.23
CA ALA A 48 3.09 -14.54 -13.51
C ALA A 48 3.28 -14.13 -14.97
N GLU A 49 2.63 -14.83 -15.89
CA GLU A 49 2.64 -14.54 -17.33
C GLU A 49 1.88 -13.25 -17.67
N ASN A 50 0.92 -12.85 -16.84
CA ASN A 50 0.10 -11.67 -17.04
C ASN A 50 0.60 -10.48 -16.21
N ALA A 51 1.87 -10.50 -15.83
CA ALA A 51 2.46 -9.42 -15.02
C ALA A 51 2.43 -8.07 -15.76
N THR A 52 1.92 -7.05 -15.10
CA THR A 52 1.80 -5.70 -15.65
C THR A 52 3.00 -4.85 -15.27
N PRO A 53 3.72 -4.26 -16.23
CA PRO A 53 4.86 -3.40 -15.96
C PRO A 53 4.49 -2.20 -15.09
N ALA A 54 5.41 -1.79 -14.21
CA ALA A 54 5.16 -0.72 -13.23
C ALA A 54 4.68 0.60 -13.86
N ARG A 55 5.21 0.94 -15.03
CA ARG A 55 4.82 2.19 -15.72
C ARG A 55 3.39 2.14 -16.26
N GLU A 56 3.02 1.00 -16.79
CA GLU A 56 1.68 0.75 -17.31
C GLU A 56 0.66 0.69 -16.18
N LEU A 57 0.97 -0.06 -15.15
CA LEU A 57 0.14 -0.15 -13.95
C LEU A 57 -0.08 1.23 -13.28
N ALA A 58 0.95 2.07 -13.24
CA ALA A 58 0.82 3.43 -12.73
C ALA A 58 -0.20 4.24 -13.54
N LYS A 59 -0.16 4.15 -14.87
CA LYS A 59 -1.13 4.82 -15.73
C LYS A 59 -2.55 4.29 -15.53
N LEU A 60 -2.72 2.96 -15.49
CA LEU A 60 -4.02 2.31 -15.28
C LEU A 60 -4.65 2.68 -13.95
N ALA A 61 -3.85 2.71 -12.90
CA ALA A 61 -4.30 3.06 -11.55
C ALA A 61 -4.35 4.58 -11.28
N GLY A 62 -3.99 5.42 -12.25
CA GLY A 62 -4.05 6.87 -12.16
C GLY A 62 -2.96 7.51 -11.30
N TYR A 63 -1.81 6.86 -11.16
CA TYR A 63 -0.66 7.40 -10.44
C TYR A 63 0.28 8.18 -11.36
N HIS A 64 0.75 9.33 -10.90
CA HIS A 64 1.76 10.13 -11.59
C HIS A 64 3.17 9.57 -11.33
N GLY A 65 3.48 8.41 -11.90
CA GLY A 65 4.78 7.77 -11.82
C GLY A 65 4.83 6.50 -10.96
N THR A 66 5.97 5.84 -10.99
CA THR A 66 6.15 4.52 -10.33
C THR A 66 6.41 4.62 -8.84
N ARG A 67 6.89 5.76 -8.33
CA ARG A 67 7.16 5.91 -6.89
C ARG A 67 5.87 5.90 -6.05
N PRO A 68 4.86 6.73 -6.35
CA PRO A 68 3.60 6.66 -5.60
C PRO A 68 2.88 5.32 -5.79
N LEU A 69 2.98 4.70 -6.96
CA LEU A 69 2.47 3.34 -7.18
C LEU A 69 3.12 2.34 -6.22
N ARG A 70 4.45 2.35 -6.09
CA ARG A 70 5.15 1.43 -5.17
C ARG A 70 4.73 1.60 -3.72
N LEU A 71 4.51 2.84 -3.29
CA LEU A 71 4.01 3.12 -1.94
C LEU A 71 2.58 2.58 -1.74
N ALA A 72 1.73 2.69 -2.76
CA ALA A 72 0.38 2.13 -2.72
C ALA A 72 0.42 0.59 -2.64
N ILE A 73 1.23 -0.06 -3.48
CA ILE A 73 1.44 -1.51 -3.45
C ILE A 73 1.95 -1.97 -2.08
N GLU A 74 2.90 -1.24 -1.50
CA GLU A 74 3.43 -1.57 -0.19
C GLU A 74 2.38 -1.45 0.91
N ARG A 75 1.52 -0.45 0.83
CA ARG A 75 0.38 -0.26 1.74
C ARG A 75 -0.62 -1.40 1.63
N GLU A 76 -0.98 -1.81 0.42
CA GLU A 76 -1.88 -2.95 0.19
C GLU A 76 -1.28 -4.26 0.68
N ARG A 77 0.01 -4.49 0.46
CA ARG A 77 0.73 -5.65 1.00
C ARG A 77 0.69 -5.69 2.53
N ARG A 78 0.86 -4.55 3.19
CA ARG A 78 0.73 -4.44 4.66
C ARG A 78 -0.69 -4.70 5.14
N ALA A 79 -1.68 -4.41 4.31
CA ALA A 79 -3.08 -4.73 4.58
C ALA A 79 -3.43 -6.21 4.29
N GLY A 80 -2.47 -7.02 3.84
CA GLY A 80 -2.64 -8.45 3.61
C GLY A 80 -2.95 -8.84 2.17
N VAL A 81 -2.94 -7.90 1.23
CA VAL A 81 -3.14 -8.21 -0.19
C VAL A 81 -1.86 -8.80 -0.79
N LEU A 82 -1.96 -9.99 -1.37
CA LEU A 82 -0.82 -10.66 -2.02
C LEU A 82 -0.59 -10.10 -3.42
N ILE A 83 0.20 -9.04 -3.51
CA ILE A 83 0.69 -8.52 -4.78
C ILE A 83 2.11 -9.02 -5.01
N LEU A 84 2.29 -9.87 -5.98
CA LEU A 84 3.59 -10.42 -6.37
C LEU A 84 4.29 -9.53 -7.40
N ALA A 85 5.58 -9.76 -7.58
CA ALA A 85 6.37 -9.06 -8.59
C ALA A 85 7.43 -10.00 -9.18
N ASN A 86 7.67 -9.87 -10.46
CA ASN A 86 8.77 -10.51 -11.19
C ASN A 86 9.50 -9.45 -12.05
N ASP A 87 10.34 -9.89 -12.96
CA ASP A 87 11.11 -9.01 -13.85
C ASP A 87 10.20 -8.28 -14.86
N ASN A 88 9.03 -8.83 -15.16
CA ASN A 88 8.06 -8.27 -16.10
C ASN A 88 7.13 -7.25 -15.44
N GLY A 89 6.89 -7.33 -14.13
CA GLY A 89 6.00 -6.40 -13.44
C GLY A 89 5.33 -6.98 -12.20
N TYR A 90 4.11 -6.48 -11.93
CA TYR A 90 3.28 -6.87 -10.80
C TYR A 90 2.11 -7.73 -11.24
N PHE A 91 1.70 -8.67 -10.40
CA PHE A 91 0.59 -9.58 -10.66
C PHE A 91 -0.01 -10.12 -9.36
N LEU A 92 -1.21 -10.69 -9.44
CA LEU A 92 -1.82 -11.46 -8.35
C LEU A 92 -1.47 -12.95 -8.50
N PRO A 93 -1.44 -13.72 -7.41
CA PRO A 93 -1.23 -15.17 -7.49
C PRO A 93 -2.20 -15.81 -8.48
N SER A 94 -1.75 -16.84 -9.17
CA SER A 94 -2.59 -17.64 -10.07
C SER A 94 -3.83 -18.18 -9.34
N GLU A 95 -4.92 -18.39 -10.06
CA GLU A 95 -6.12 -19.01 -9.51
C GLU A 95 -5.90 -20.51 -9.22
N ASP A 96 -4.98 -21.15 -9.94
CA ASP A 96 -4.55 -22.49 -9.61
C ASP A 96 -3.65 -22.50 -8.37
N LYS A 97 -4.07 -23.21 -7.35
CA LYS A 97 -3.37 -23.29 -6.05
C LYS A 97 -1.95 -23.80 -6.15
N ALA A 98 -1.68 -24.76 -7.01
CA ALA A 98 -0.35 -25.32 -7.17
C ALA A 98 0.60 -24.29 -7.79
N GLN A 99 0.15 -23.63 -8.84
CA GLN A 99 0.89 -22.55 -9.49
C GLN A 99 1.09 -21.35 -8.57
N ALA A 100 0.04 -20.93 -7.87
CA ALA A 100 0.12 -19.83 -6.88
C ALA A 100 1.19 -20.08 -5.81
N LEU A 101 1.29 -21.30 -5.30
CA LEU A 101 2.33 -21.66 -4.33
C LEU A 101 3.74 -21.53 -4.90
N VAL A 102 3.95 -21.91 -6.14
CA VAL A 102 5.25 -21.76 -6.82
C VAL A 102 5.60 -20.27 -6.95
N GLU A 103 4.66 -19.46 -7.40
CA GLU A 103 4.82 -18.02 -7.58
C GLU A 103 5.12 -17.32 -6.25
N ILE A 104 4.36 -17.60 -5.19
CA ILE A 104 4.54 -17.04 -3.85
C ILE A 104 5.90 -17.42 -3.27
N LYS A 105 6.29 -18.69 -3.36
CA LYS A 105 7.62 -19.16 -2.90
C LYS A 105 8.75 -18.48 -3.67
N GLY A 106 8.61 -18.34 -4.98
CA GLY A 106 9.57 -17.64 -5.81
C GLY A 106 9.72 -16.17 -5.42
N PHE A 107 8.60 -15.49 -5.20
CA PHE A 107 8.60 -14.10 -4.73
C PHE A 107 9.22 -13.96 -3.33
N ALA A 108 8.88 -14.82 -2.39
CA ALA A 108 9.43 -14.81 -1.04
C ALA A 108 10.95 -14.97 -1.06
N ARG A 109 11.48 -15.95 -1.80
CA ARG A 109 12.93 -16.16 -1.95
C ARG A 109 13.66 -14.92 -2.50
N ARG A 110 13.10 -14.29 -3.54
CA ARG A 110 13.71 -13.06 -4.11
C ARG A 110 13.67 -11.90 -3.11
N SER A 111 12.59 -11.78 -2.35
CA SER A 111 12.44 -10.76 -1.33
C SER A 111 13.43 -10.96 -0.17
N ASP A 112 13.60 -12.19 0.29
CA ASP A 112 14.55 -12.53 1.34
C ASP A 112 15.99 -12.28 0.90
N ALA A 113 16.37 -12.68 -0.31
CA ALA A 113 17.70 -12.43 -0.86
C ALA A 113 18.00 -10.92 -0.93
N ARG A 114 17.02 -10.10 -1.33
CA ARG A 114 17.14 -8.64 -1.36
C ARG A 114 17.29 -8.06 0.04
N MET A 115 16.53 -8.55 1.01
CA MET A 115 16.68 -8.13 2.42
C MET A 115 18.05 -8.49 2.98
N GLN A 116 18.56 -9.67 2.70
CA GLN A 116 19.90 -10.10 3.13
C GLN A 116 20.99 -9.22 2.53
N SER A 117 20.90 -8.91 1.24
CA SER A 117 21.82 -7.99 0.58
C SER A 117 21.80 -6.60 1.22
N ASN A 118 20.61 -6.05 1.49
CA ASN A 118 20.48 -4.77 2.16
C ASN A 118 21.06 -4.79 3.60
N ARG A 119 20.83 -5.87 4.34
CA ARG A 119 21.41 -6.04 5.69
C ARG A 119 22.94 -6.07 5.66
N ALA A 120 23.53 -6.74 4.68
CA ALA A 120 24.98 -6.77 4.50
C ALA A 120 25.54 -5.37 4.24
N SER A 121 24.89 -4.61 3.36
CA SER A 121 25.27 -3.22 3.06
C SER A 121 25.19 -2.32 4.30
N VAL A 122 24.09 -2.41 5.05
CA VAL A 122 23.91 -1.64 6.30
C VAL A 122 24.97 -2.03 7.33
N ARG A 123 25.31 -3.31 7.43
CA ARG A 123 26.38 -3.78 8.34
C ARG A 123 27.74 -3.18 7.98
N ALA A 124 28.08 -3.17 6.69
CA ALA A 124 29.32 -2.55 6.22
C ALA A 124 29.38 -1.05 6.56
N CYS A 125 28.29 -0.31 6.33
CA CYS A 125 28.20 1.10 6.73
C CYS A 125 28.38 1.30 8.23
N LYS A 126 27.76 0.47 9.06
CA LYS A 126 27.90 0.56 10.53
C LYS A 126 29.33 0.29 10.99
N LEU A 127 30.03 -0.66 10.36
CA LEU A 127 31.42 -0.93 10.66
C LEU A 127 32.34 0.25 10.31
N TYR A 128 32.08 0.86 9.15
CA TYR A 128 32.82 2.06 8.73
C TYR A 128 32.60 3.23 9.69
N ILE A 129 31.34 3.51 10.05
CA ILE A 129 31.03 4.59 11.01
C ILE A 129 31.73 4.34 12.34
N LYS A 130 31.68 3.11 12.85
CA LYS A 130 32.35 2.75 14.11
C LYS A 130 33.87 2.97 14.04
N ALA A 131 34.51 2.58 12.96
CA ALA A 131 35.96 2.77 12.77
C ALA A 131 36.29 4.26 12.66
N ALA A 132 35.52 5.06 11.96
CA ALA A 132 35.73 6.50 11.85
C ALA A 132 35.60 7.21 13.22
N SER A 133 34.55 6.87 13.97
CA SER A 133 34.34 7.44 15.31
C SER A 133 35.45 7.06 16.28
N GLN A 134 36.00 5.86 16.19
CA GLN A 134 37.13 5.44 17.03
C GLN A 134 38.38 6.22 16.70
N ALA A 135 38.67 6.43 15.42
CA ALA A 135 39.80 7.22 14.96
C ALA A 135 39.76 8.68 15.44
N GLU A 136 38.54 9.26 15.51
CA GLU A 136 38.36 10.62 16.05
C GLU A 136 38.64 10.68 17.55
N ILE A 137 38.24 9.69 18.32
CA ILE A 137 38.49 9.60 19.76
C ILE A 137 39.98 9.42 20.01
N ASP A 138 40.62 8.50 19.32
CA ASP A 138 42.07 8.25 19.45
C ASP A 138 42.91 9.47 19.04
N GLY A 139 42.45 10.21 18.02
CA GLY A 139 43.09 11.47 17.61
C GLY A 139 42.95 12.60 18.62
N GLN A 140 41.86 12.67 19.38
CA GLN A 140 41.65 13.66 20.43
C GLN A 140 42.45 13.36 21.70
N GLU A 141 42.67 12.11 22.05
CA GLU A 141 43.48 11.74 23.20
C GLU A 141 44.95 12.16 23.02
N VAL A 142 45.47 12.06 21.81
CA VAL A 142 46.85 12.46 21.51
C VAL A 142 47.05 13.97 21.66
N LEU A 143 46.06 14.78 21.34
CA LEU A 143 46.12 16.25 21.47
C LEU A 143 45.95 16.76 22.90
N SER A 144 45.46 15.92 23.80
CA SER A 144 45.24 16.29 25.21
C SER A 144 46.44 16.03 26.13
N LEU A 145 47.51 15.45 25.61
CA LEU A 145 48.74 15.08 26.38
C LEU A 145 49.91 16.02 26.14
N GLU A 146 49.76 17.11 25.38
CA GLU A 146 50.72 18.19 25.21
C GLU A 146 50.25 19.44 26.00
#